data_e20dd8ccfb3541fe0f225456ccad545c
#
_entry.id   e20dd8ccfb3541fe0f225456ccad545c
#
_cell.length_a   1.000
_cell.length_b   1.000
_cell.length_c   1.000
_cell.angle_alpha   90.00
_cell.angle_beta   90.00
_cell.angle_gamma   90.00
#
_symmetry.space_group_name_H-M   'P 1'
#
loop_
_entity.id
_entity.type
_entity.pdbx_description
1 polymer ?
#
loop_
_entity_poly.entity_id
_entity_poly.type
_entity_poly.pdbx_seq_one_letter_code
_entity_poly.pdbx_strand_id
1 'polypeptide(L)'
;MSENKSTNFIHQIIDKDNEEGVYGNKVYTRFPPEPNGYLHIGHAKSICLNFTTAQKYGGKTNLRYDDTNPVKEDVEYVDSIKADVEWLGFKWEGEPRYASDYFDALYGYAVELIEKGLAYVDELSPDEMREYRGTLT
;
A
#
# COMPACT_ATOMS: atom_id res chain seq x y z
N MET A 1 -23.28 3.16 30.47
CA MET A 1 -21.95 2.55 30.27
C MET A 1 -21.36 3.25 29.09
N SER A 2 -20.36 4.12 29.26
CA SER A 2 -19.71 4.80 28.16
C SER A 2 -18.86 3.78 27.42
N GLU A 3 -19.28 3.42 26.20
CA GLU A 3 -18.44 2.66 25.29
C GLU A 3 -17.11 3.40 25.13
N ASN A 4 -16.04 2.69 25.41
CA ASN A 4 -14.68 3.18 25.27
C ASN A 4 -14.45 3.41 23.76
N LYS A 5 -14.78 4.61 23.25
CA LYS A 5 -14.51 4.98 21.86
C LYS A 5 -13.02 4.81 21.61
N SER A 6 -12.69 3.99 20.64
CA SER A 6 -11.31 3.76 20.21
C SER A 6 -10.59 5.10 20.01
N THR A 7 -9.44 5.28 20.67
CA THR A 7 -8.60 6.48 20.52
C THR A 7 -7.76 6.44 19.23
N ASN A 8 -7.87 5.40 18.42
CA ASN A 8 -7.16 5.26 17.16
C ASN A 8 -7.77 6.21 16.12
N PHE A 9 -6.97 7.18 15.65
CA PHE A 9 -7.44 8.18 14.69
C PHE A 9 -7.91 7.59 13.36
N ILE A 10 -7.33 6.45 12.91
CA ILE A 10 -7.76 5.75 11.70
C ILE A 10 -9.20 5.27 11.87
N HIS A 11 -9.50 4.66 13.02
CA HIS A 11 -10.87 4.21 13.30
C HIS A 11 -11.83 5.38 13.41
N GLN A 12 -11.41 6.52 13.97
CA GLN A 12 -12.26 7.71 14.05
C GLN A 12 -12.62 8.26 12.67
N ILE A 13 -11.66 8.24 11.72
CA ILE A 13 -11.92 8.64 10.33
C ILE A 13 -12.89 7.66 9.67
N ILE A 14 -12.65 6.35 9.82
CA ILE A 14 -13.53 5.32 9.25
C ILE A 14 -14.94 5.41 9.84
N ASP A 15 -15.06 5.59 11.15
CA ASP A 15 -16.36 5.73 11.82
C ASP A 15 -17.13 6.92 11.26
N LYS A 16 -16.48 8.07 11.09
CA LYS A 16 -17.08 9.27 10.51
C LYS A 16 -17.49 9.04 9.06
N ASP A 17 -16.62 8.49 8.22
CA ASP A 17 -16.91 8.22 6.81
C ASP A 17 -18.08 7.23 6.66
N ASN A 18 -18.19 6.27 7.57
CA ASN A 18 -19.30 5.31 7.60
C ASN A 18 -20.61 5.97 8.06
N GLU A 19 -20.57 6.85 9.06
CA GLU A 19 -21.74 7.63 9.52
C GLU A 19 -22.27 8.53 8.38
N GLU A 20 -21.37 9.14 7.62
CA GLU A 20 -21.69 10.01 6.49
C GLU A 20 -22.01 9.23 5.18
N GLY A 21 -21.78 7.92 5.16
CA GLY A 21 -22.00 7.06 3.99
C GLY A 21 -21.08 7.31 2.81
N VAL A 22 -19.92 7.95 3.04
CA VAL A 22 -18.98 8.41 1.98
C VAL A 22 -18.58 7.29 1.02
N TYR A 23 -18.30 6.10 1.57
CA TYR A 23 -17.85 4.94 0.79
C TYR A 23 -18.84 3.75 0.85
N GLY A 24 -20.10 4.00 1.21
CA GLY A 24 -21.13 2.95 1.32
C GLY A 24 -20.75 1.87 2.35
N ASN A 25 -20.12 2.26 3.44
CA ASN A 25 -19.64 1.39 4.53
C ASN A 25 -18.64 0.30 4.07
N LYS A 26 -17.94 0.53 2.97
CA LYS A 26 -16.91 -0.38 2.47
C LYS A 26 -15.56 0.01 3.01
N VAL A 27 -14.93 -0.89 3.78
CA VAL A 27 -13.59 -0.70 4.32
C VAL A 27 -12.62 -1.65 3.66
N TYR A 28 -11.70 -1.10 2.89
CA TYR A 28 -10.65 -1.86 2.23
C TYR A 28 -9.29 -1.36 2.71
N THR A 29 -8.43 -2.29 3.09
CA THR A 29 -7.04 -2.01 3.42
C THR A 29 -6.11 -2.76 2.49
N ARG A 30 -4.83 -2.43 2.53
CA ARG A 30 -3.82 -3.17 1.78
C ARG A 30 -2.52 -3.25 2.56
N PHE A 31 -1.85 -4.37 2.42
CA PHE A 31 -0.47 -4.54 2.84
C PHE A 31 0.39 -4.59 1.56
N PRO A 32 1.21 -3.56 1.27
CA PRO A 32 1.99 -3.45 0.05
C PRO A 32 3.49 -3.68 0.30
N PRO A 33 3.95 -4.90 0.61
CA PRO A 33 5.37 -5.15 0.82
C PRO A 33 6.17 -5.10 -0.48
N GLU A 34 7.40 -4.61 -0.42
CA GLU A 34 8.40 -4.79 -1.47
C GLU A 34 9.10 -6.14 -1.24
N PRO A 35 9.12 -7.08 -2.23
CA PRO A 35 9.66 -8.42 -2.03
C PRO A 35 11.20 -8.44 -2.19
N ASN A 36 11.90 -7.60 -1.43
CA ASN A 36 13.35 -7.39 -1.48
C ASN A 36 14.09 -7.89 -0.22
N GLY A 37 13.39 -8.58 0.68
CA GLY A 37 13.93 -9.12 1.92
C GLY A 37 12.86 -9.74 2.81
N TYR A 38 13.31 -10.35 3.91
CA TYR A 38 12.42 -10.91 4.92
C TYR A 38 11.73 -9.84 5.75
N LEU A 39 10.53 -10.14 6.23
CA LEU A 39 9.79 -9.24 7.12
C LEU A 39 10.45 -9.14 8.49
N HIS A 40 10.20 -8.04 9.17
CA HIS A 40 10.61 -7.79 10.55
C HIS A 40 9.44 -7.27 11.39
N ILE A 41 9.64 -7.03 12.67
CA ILE A 41 8.59 -6.63 13.62
C ILE A 41 7.83 -5.35 13.19
N GLY A 42 8.48 -4.45 12.47
CA GLY A 42 7.83 -3.27 11.91
C GLY A 42 6.77 -3.62 10.88
N HIS A 43 7.05 -4.62 10.03
CA HIS A 43 6.07 -5.14 9.07
C HIS A 43 4.92 -5.86 9.77
N ALA A 44 5.20 -6.66 10.83
CA ALA A 44 4.16 -7.32 11.61
C ALA A 44 3.18 -6.31 12.21
N LYS A 45 3.67 -5.16 12.71
CA LYS A 45 2.81 -4.06 13.18
C LYS A 45 1.89 -3.54 12.07
N SER A 46 2.42 -3.32 10.87
CA SER A 46 1.64 -2.85 9.72
C SER A 46 0.61 -3.89 9.26
N ILE A 47 0.98 -5.17 9.23
CA ILE A 47 0.08 -6.27 8.91
C ILE A 47 -1.07 -6.29 9.91
N CYS A 48 -0.78 -6.34 11.21
CA CYS A 48 -1.81 -6.34 12.25
C CYS A 48 -2.74 -5.13 12.12
N LEU A 49 -2.21 -3.93 11.90
CA LEU A 49 -3.02 -2.73 11.75
C LEU A 49 -3.98 -2.84 10.58
N ASN A 50 -3.49 -3.24 9.40
CA ASN A 50 -4.31 -3.33 8.19
C ASN A 50 -5.39 -4.40 8.30
N PHE A 51 -5.00 -5.62 8.67
CA PHE A 51 -5.93 -6.75 8.72
C PHE A 51 -6.95 -6.61 9.84
N THR A 52 -6.54 -6.22 11.05
CA THR A 52 -7.50 -6.04 12.16
C THR A 52 -8.45 -4.86 11.92
N THR A 53 -7.99 -3.80 11.26
CA THR A 53 -8.88 -2.69 10.86
C THR A 53 -9.94 -3.20 9.88
N ALA A 54 -9.56 -3.90 8.81
CA ALA A 54 -10.53 -4.46 7.88
C ALA A 54 -11.50 -5.42 8.59
N GLN A 55 -11.01 -6.34 9.40
CA GLN A 55 -11.83 -7.30 10.15
C GLN A 55 -12.85 -6.60 11.06
N LYS A 56 -12.43 -5.55 11.78
CA LYS A 56 -13.31 -4.78 12.68
C LYS A 56 -14.54 -4.22 11.96
N TYR A 57 -14.37 -3.80 10.72
CA TYR A 57 -15.44 -3.18 9.93
C TYR A 57 -16.08 -4.13 8.91
N GLY A 58 -15.82 -5.45 8.99
CA GLY A 58 -16.35 -6.42 8.02
C GLY A 58 -15.82 -6.21 6.61
N GLY A 59 -14.68 -5.56 6.48
CA GLY A 59 -14.03 -5.23 5.23
C GLY A 59 -13.02 -6.27 4.76
N LYS A 60 -12.13 -5.88 3.85
CA LYS A 60 -11.19 -6.76 3.18
C LYS A 60 -9.80 -6.15 3.14
N THR A 61 -8.77 -6.99 3.18
CA THR A 61 -7.36 -6.59 2.99
C THR A 61 -6.79 -7.24 1.74
N ASN A 62 -6.21 -6.45 0.86
CA ASN A 62 -5.46 -6.95 -0.29
C ASN A 62 -3.98 -7.09 0.08
N LEU A 63 -3.35 -8.18 -0.36
CA LEU A 63 -1.90 -8.31 -0.43
C LEU A 63 -1.46 -7.83 -1.81
N ARG A 64 -0.66 -6.78 -1.87
CA ARG A 64 -0.16 -6.22 -3.12
C ARG A 64 1.33 -6.01 -3.04
N TYR A 65 2.09 -6.80 -3.78
CA TYR A 65 3.53 -6.61 -3.89
C TYR A 65 3.88 -5.35 -4.66
N ASP A 66 4.79 -4.55 -4.10
CA ASP A 66 5.41 -3.43 -4.79
C ASP A 66 6.71 -3.92 -5.45
N ASP A 67 6.53 -4.73 -6.48
CA ASP A 67 7.57 -5.40 -7.23
C ASP A 67 8.02 -4.55 -8.44
N THR A 68 8.49 -3.33 -8.16
CA THR A 68 8.89 -2.36 -9.18
C THR A 68 10.39 -2.32 -9.44
N ASN A 69 11.18 -3.07 -8.66
CA ASN A 69 12.65 -3.11 -8.79
C ASN A 69 13.17 -4.55 -8.96
N PRO A 70 13.19 -5.07 -10.20
CA PRO A 70 13.53 -6.48 -10.49
C PRO A 70 14.96 -6.88 -10.09
N VAL A 71 15.84 -5.91 -9.81
CA VAL A 71 17.24 -6.20 -9.43
C VAL A 71 17.35 -6.70 -7.99
N LYS A 72 16.37 -6.37 -7.14
CA LYS A 72 16.39 -6.66 -5.69
C LYS A 72 15.34 -7.66 -5.24
N GLU A 73 14.45 -8.06 -6.14
CA GLU A 73 13.28 -8.86 -5.83
C GLU A 73 13.52 -10.33 -6.13
N ASP A 74 13.02 -11.20 -5.24
CA ASP A 74 13.13 -12.64 -5.38
C ASP A 74 11.82 -13.33 -4.99
N VAL A 75 11.52 -14.41 -5.69
CA VAL A 75 10.35 -15.28 -5.43
C VAL A 75 10.40 -15.84 -4.00
N GLU A 76 11.59 -16.11 -3.47
CA GLU A 76 11.78 -16.55 -2.08
C GLU A 76 11.15 -15.57 -1.08
N TYR A 77 11.35 -14.26 -1.29
CA TYR A 77 10.75 -13.24 -0.42
C TYR A 77 9.24 -13.13 -0.58
N VAL A 78 8.73 -13.31 -1.81
CA VAL A 78 7.28 -13.37 -2.05
C VAL A 78 6.64 -14.48 -1.25
N ASP A 79 7.20 -15.68 -1.27
CA ASP A 79 6.68 -16.84 -0.56
C ASP A 79 6.84 -16.72 0.95
N SER A 80 7.98 -16.19 1.43
CA SER A 80 8.20 -15.90 2.84
C SER A 80 7.18 -14.89 3.39
N ILE A 81 6.90 -13.81 2.65
CA ILE A 81 5.91 -12.80 3.06
C ILE A 81 4.51 -13.40 3.18
N LYS A 82 4.10 -14.26 2.25
CA LYS A 82 2.81 -14.98 2.34
C LYS A 82 2.76 -15.82 3.61
N ALA A 83 3.79 -16.63 3.85
CA ALA A 83 3.88 -17.48 5.02
C ALA A 83 3.83 -16.67 6.32
N ASP A 84 4.50 -15.53 6.40
CA ASP A 84 4.51 -14.66 7.57
C ASP A 84 3.14 -14.04 7.85
N VAL A 85 2.41 -13.61 6.82
CA VAL A 85 1.03 -13.09 6.98
C VAL A 85 0.11 -14.19 7.49
N GLU A 86 0.20 -15.39 6.95
CA GLU A 86 -0.59 -16.54 7.39
C GLU A 86 -0.20 -16.99 8.81
N TRP A 87 1.09 -17.00 9.14
CA TRP A 87 1.59 -17.30 10.48
C TRP A 87 1.05 -16.32 11.54
N LEU A 88 0.90 -15.04 11.19
CA LEU A 88 0.25 -14.04 12.04
C LEU A 88 -1.26 -14.24 12.18
N GLY A 89 -1.85 -15.23 11.50
CA GLY A 89 -3.26 -15.58 11.58
C GLY A 89 -4.17 -14.79 10.64
N PHE A 90 -3.60 -14.13 9.62
CA PHE A 90 -4.36 -13.33 8.66
C PHE A 90 -4.46 -14.01 7.30
N LYS A 91 -5.51 -13.63 6.55
CA LYS A 91 -5.73 -14.04 5.18
C LYS A 91 -6.17 -12.84 4.35
N TRP A 92 -5.53 -12.64 3.19
CA TRP A 92 -5.89 -11.58 2.25
C TRP A 92 -7.05 -12.00 1.33
N GLU A 93 -7.63 -11.03 0.68
CA GLU A 93 -8.73 -11.23 -0.27
C GLU A 93 -8.21 -11.61 -1.66
N GLY A 94 -8.73 -12.71 -2.21
CA GLY A 94 -8.40 -13.19 -3.55
C GLY A 94 -6.93 -13.56 -3.73
N GLU A 95 -6.43 -13.39 -4.96
CA GLU A 95 -5.03 -13.61 -5.27
C GLU A 95 -4.17 -12.40 -4.92
N PRO A 96 -2.89 -12.59 -4.54
CA PRO A 96 -1.95 -11.51 -4.41
C PRO A 96 -1.85 -10.69 -5.70
N ARG A 97 -1.68 -9.39 -5.59
CA ARG A 97 -1.52 -8.48 -6.71
C ARG A 97 -0.08 -8.04 -6.82
N TYR A 98 0.39 -7.80 -8.03
CA TYR A 98 1.74 -7.35 -8.31
C TYR A 98 1.69 -6.01 -9.02
N ALA A 99 2.51 -5.05 -8.61
CA ALA A 99 2.56 -3.73 -9.26
C ALA A 99 3.06 -3.86 -10.71
N SER A 100 3.96 -4.81 -10.98
CA SER A 100 4.49 -5.11 -12.31
C SER A 100 3.41 -5.52 -13.32
N ASP A 101 2.32 -6.13 -12.89
CA ASP A 101 1.20 -6.50 -13.77
C ASP A 101 0.50 -5.28 -14.39
N TYR A 102 0.76 -4.09 -13.86
CA TYR A 102 0.10 -2.84 -14.26
C TYR A 102 1.03 -1.89 -15.03
N PHE A 103 2.26 -2.26 -15.37
CA PHE A 103 3.22 -1.36 -16.00
C PHE A 103 2.72 -0.76 -17.31
N ASP A 104 2.10 -1.55 -18.18
CA ASP A 104 1.54 -1.04 -19.43
C ASP A 104 0.43 0.00 -19.19
N ALA A 105 -0.45 -0.26 -18.22
CA ALA A 105 -1.50 0.67 -17.85
C ALA A 105 -0.92 1.96 -17.22
N LEU A 106 0.08 1.82 -16.34
CA LEU A 106 0.75 2.98 -15.71
C LEU A 106 1.47 3.83 -16.75
N TYR A 107 2.11 3.21 -17.74
CA TYR A 107 2.73 3.93 -18.85
C TYR A 107 1.67 4.70 -19.68
N GLY A 108 0.55 4.05 -19.99
CA GLY A 108 -0.56 4.69 -20.67
C GLY A 108 -1.11 5.91 -19.91
N TYR A 109 -1.28 5.81 -18.59
CA TYR A 109 -1.70 6.94 -17.76
C TYR A 109 -0.68 8.07 -17.73
N ALA A 110 0.63 7.75 -17.72
CA ALA A 110 1.68 8.77 -17.79
C ALA A 110 1.59 9.56 -19.11
N VAL A 111 1.42 8.87 -20.24
CA VAL A 111 1.23 9.49 -21.55
C VAL A 111 -0.03 10.38 -21.56
N GLU A 112 -1.14 9.88 -21.04
CA GLU A 112 -2.39 10.65 -20.94
C GLU A 112 -2.22 11.93 -20.10
N LEU A 113 -1.47 11.88 -19.00
CA LEU A 113 -1.17 13.06 -18.19
C LEU A 113 -0.32 14.10 -18.97
N ILE A 114 0.64 13.64 -19.77
CA ILE A 114 1.46 14.51 -20.62
C ILE A 114 0.59 15.17 -21.68
N GLU A 115 -0.26 14.41 -22.35
CA GLU A 115 -1.19 14.94 -23.38
C GLU A 115 -2.17 15.97 -22.80
N LYS A 116 -2.57 15.81 -21.56
CA LYS A 116 -3.40 16.77 -20.81
C LYS A 116 -2.62 17.99 -20.29
N GLY A 117 -1.31 18.05 -20.46
CA GLY A 117 -0.45 19.11 -19.95
C GLY A 117 -0.31 19.13 -18.42
N LEU A 118 -0.59 17.98 -17.75
CA LEU A 118 -0.51 17.81 -16.30
C LEU A 118 0.81 17.16 -15.84
N ALA A 119 1.60 16.66 -16.78
CA ALA A 119 2.93 16.11 -16.55
C ALA A 119 3.86 16.46 -17.72
N TYR A 120 5.15 16.36 -17.51
CA TYR A 120 6.18 16.55 -18.53
C TYR A 120 7.35 15.59 -18.30
N VAL A 121 8.12 15.36 -19.34
CA VAL A 121 9.35 14.57 -19.26
C VAL A 121 10.47 15.49 -18.76
N ASP A 122 11.15 15.07 -17.72
CA ASP A 122 12.33 15.77 -17.18
C ASP A 122 13.60 15.08 -17.71
N GLU A 123 14.49 15.83 -18.33
CA GLU A 123 15.73 15.35 -18.93
C GLU A 123 16.95 15.63 -18.05
N LEU A 124 16.76 16.11 -16.81
CA LEU A 124 17.86 16.37 -15.88
C LEU A 124 18.60 15.07 -15.51
N SER A 125 19.91 15.15 -15.49
CA SER A 125 20.75 14.08 -14.94
C SER A 125 20.50 13.88 -13.44
N PRO A 126 20.84 12.72 -12.85
CA PRO A 126 20.70 12.50 -11.41
C PRO A 126 21.45 13.52 -10.55
N ASP A 127 22.56 14.07 -11.04
CA ASP A 127 23.35 15.07 -10.31
C ASP A 127 22.67 16.44 -10.34
N GLU A 128 22.21 16.88 -11.51
CA GLU A 128 21.40 18.10 -11.65
C GLU A 128 20.12 18.01 -10.82
N MET A 129 19.42 16.86 -10.84
CA MET A 129 18.22 16.66 -10.02
C MET A 129 18.51 16.77 -8.53
N ARG A 130 19.68 16.29 -8.04
CA ARG A 130 20.10 16.46 -6.65
C ARG A 130 20.34 17.92 -6.30
N GLU A 131 20.96 18.67 -7.21
CA GLU A 131 21.22 20.10 -7.03
C GLU A 131 19.90 20.90 -6.96
N TYR A 132 18.97 20.67 -7.90
CA TYR A 132 17.65 21.32 -7.90
C TYR A 132 16.78 20.94 -6.71
N ARG A 133 16.88 19.70 -6.21
CA ARG A 133 16.15 19.27 -5.02
C ARG A 133 16.59 20.04 -3.78
N GLY A 134 17.83 20.52 -3.74
CA GLY A 134 18.40 21.22 -2.60
C GLY A 134 18.58 20.35 -1.36
N THR A 135 18.80 21.03 -0.25
CA THR A 135 18.92 20.42 1.09
C THR A 135 17.80 20.94 1.99
N LEU A 136 17.57 20.24 3.10
CA LEU A 136 16.57 20.64 4.11
C LEU A 136 17.01 21.84 4.97
N THR A 137 18.20 22.38 4.73
CA THR A 137 18.79 23.53 5.44
C THR A 137 19.17 24.61 4.45
#